data_0382fb9d000f0188c8bc14819db87f72
#
_entry.id   0382fb9d000f0188c8bc14819db87f72
#
_cell.length_a   1.000
_cell.length_b   1.000
_cell.length_c   1.000
_cell.angle_alpha   90.00
_cell.angle_beta   90.00
_cell.angle_gamma   90.00
#
_symmetry.space_group_name_H-M   'P 1'
#
loop_
_entity.id
_entity.type
_entity.pdbx_description
1 polymer ?
#
loop_
_entity_poly.entity_id
_entity_poly.type
_entity_poly.pdbx_seq_one_letter_code
_entity_poly.pdbx_strand_id
1 'polypeptide(L)'
;MIKSPVYRAMETGSIARFEEISRCASEVQDALISILSEKRISIPELALELPAQKGFSVIATANTRDKGVNEMSAALKRRFNIVILPPPSDMSTEMEIVKSRVEQLAGSLELRAGIPHDEVVEKVCTIFRELRGGMTLDGRQKVKPSSGVLSTAEAISLLAGSMALAGSFGNGEITDYDLASALQGAVVKDEDKDGLAWKEYLENVMKKRGSRWLGLYKECKELNQ
;
A
#
# COMPACT_ATOMS: atom_id res chain seq x y z
N MET A 1 33.93 -4.72 13.19
CA MET A 1 32.44 -4.61 13.45
C MET A 1 31.82 -3.62 12.48
N ILE A 2 30.76 -4.00 11.80
CA ILE A 2 29.95 -3.08 10.99
C ILE A 2 28.83 -2.54 11.89
N LYS A 3 28.82 -1.22 12.11
CA LYS A 3 27.81 -0.55 12.95
C LYS A 3 26.44 -0.55 12.25
N SER A 4 25.40 -1.09 12.92
CA SER A 4 24.03 -1.06 12.43
C SER A 4 23.46 0.38 12.41
N PRO A 5 22.38 0.65 11.65
CA PRO A 5 21.73 1.96 11.68
C PRO A 5 21.29 2.38 13.08
N VAL A 6 20.78 1.46 13.90
CA VAL A 6 20.40 1.73 15.30
C VAL A 6 21.60 2.12 16.14
N TYR A 7 22.72 1.37 16.02
CA TYR A 7 23.97 1.70 16.72
C TYR A 7 24.41 3.12 16.40
N ARG A 8 24.44 3.48 15.10
CA ARG A 8 24.83 4.84 14.66
C ARG A 8 23.89 5.90 15.20
N ALA A 9 22.58 5.66 15.16
CA ALA A 9 21.61 6.61 15.69
C ALA A 9 21.79 6.83 17.20
N MET A 10 22.09 5.78 17.97
CA MET A 10 22.40 5.88 19.39
C MET A 10 23.69 6.64 19.64
N GLU A 11 24.73 6.37 18.85
CA GLU A 11 26.04 7.02 18.96
C GLU A 11 25.98 8.53 18.65
N THR A 12 25.10 8.94 17.71
CA THR A 12 24.99 10.33 17.27
C THR A 12 23.82 11.11 17.88
N GLY A 13 22.97 10.46 18.66
CA GLY A 13 21.75 11.09 19.16
C GLY A 13 20.69 11.37 18.09
N SER A 14 20.63 10.55 17.04
CA SER A 14 19.73 10.71 15.90
C SER A 14 18.51 9.80 16.01
N ILE A 15 17.61 9.90 15.03
CA ILE A 15 16.39 9.06 14.95
C ILE A 15 16.73 7.76 14.20
N ALA A 16 16.44 6.60 14.82
CA ALA A 16 16.39 5.31 14.15
C ALA A 16 14.98 5.05 13.63
N ARG A 17 14.86 4.69 12.35
CA ARG A 17 13.59 4.35 11.72
C ARG A 17 13.51 2.86 11.45
N PHE A 18 12.42 2.24 11.87
CA PHE A 18 12.08 0.85 11.59
C PHE A 18 10.86 0.79 10.69
N GLU A 19 10.99 0.05 9.60
CA GLU A 19 9.85 -0.24 8.74
C GLU A 19 9.28 -1.62 9.08
N GLU A 20 7.95 -1.68 9.10
CA GLU A 20 7.20 -2.93 9.31
C GLU A 20 7.64 -3.70 10.56
N ILE A 21 7.77 -3.01 11.69
CA ILE A 21 8.25 -3.59 12.95
C ILE A 21 7.44 -4.81 13.40
N SER A 22 6.17 -4.91 13.01
CA SER A 22 5.29 -6.06 13.26
C SER A 22 5.76 -7.34 12.55
N ARG A 23 6.62 -7.24 11.53
CA ARG A 23 7.19 -8.41 10.84
C ARG A 23 8.48 -8.92 11.49
N CYS A 24 9.01 -8.21 12.45
CA CYS A 24 10.19 -8.66 13.18
C CYS A 24 9.88 -9.89 14.04
N ALA A 25 10.84 -10.81 14.11
CA ALA A 25 10.79 -11.93 15.06
C ALA A 25 10.70 -11.42 16.50
N SER A 26 10.15 -12.25 17.40
CA SER A 26 9.96 -11.90 18.83
C SER A 26 11.25 -11.47 19.51
N GLU A 27 12.35 -12.14 19.20
CA GLU A 27 13.67 -11.85 19.76
C GLU A 27 14.17 -10.45 19.40
N VAL A 28 13.87 -9.99 18.16
CA VAL A 28 14.21 -8.63 17.73
C VAL A 28 13.31 -7.60 18.42
N GLN A 29 12.03 -7.92 18.62
CA GLN A 29 11.11 -7.06 19.38
C GLN A 29 11.58 -6.92 20.84
N ASP A 30 12.04 -8.00 21.48
CA ASP A 30 12.54 -7.99 22.85
C ASP A 30 13.83 -7.17 22.99
N ALA A 31 14.76 -7.28 22.02
CA ALA A 31 15.95 -6.44 21.97
C ALA A 31 15.61 -4.95 21.85
N LEU A 32 14.57 -4.60 21.07
CA LEU A 32 14.11 -3.22 20.95
C LEU A 32 13.47 -2.71 22.26
N ILE A 33 12.81 -3.58 23.02
CA ILE A 33 12.25 -3.23 24.32
C ILE A 33 13.36 -2.73 25.27
N SER A 34 14.49 -3.43 25.31
CA SER A 34 15.64 -3.04 26.13
C SER A 34 16.24 -1.71 25.67
N ILE A 35 16.45 -1.54 24.37
CA ILE A 35 16.98 -0.28 23.79
C ILE A 35 16.05 0.91 24.12
N LEU A 36 14.73 0.74 23.98
CA LEU A 36 13.76 1.80 24.24
C LEU A 36 13.65 2.15 25.73
N SER A 37 13.78 1.15 26.63
CA SER A 37 13.64 1.34 28.07
C SER A 37 14.90 1.84 28.72
N GLU A 38 16.04 1.22 28.40
CA GLU A 38 17.30 1.45 29.10
C GLU A 38 18.20 2.45 28.36
N LYS A 39 17.85 2.78 27.11
CA LYS A 39 18.63 3.69 26.27
C LYS A 39 20.09 3.24 26.13
N ARG A 40 20.33 1.94 26.10
CA ARG A 40 21.64 1.33 25.92
C ARG A 40 21.54 0.10 25.04
N ILE A 41 22.63 -0.25 24.38
CA ILE A 41 22.82 -1.51 23.68
C ILE A 41 24.07 -2.19 24.22
N SER A 42 23.93 -3.45 24.59
CA SER A 42 25.06 -4.28 25.06
C SER A 42 25.51 -5.19 23.93
N ILE A 43 26.82 -5.29 23.72
CA ILE A 43 27.45 -6.18 22.74
C ILE A 43 28.44 -7.07 23.50
N PRO A 44 27.95 -8.19 24.05
CA PRO A 44 28.77 -9.05 24.94
C PRO A 44 30.04 -9.55 24.30
N GLU A 45 30.03 -9.85 22.99
CA GLU A 45 31.18 -10.36 22.23
C GLU A 45 32.34 -9.36 22.18
N LEU A 46 32.09 -8.09 22.41
CA LEU A 46 33.07 -7.01 22.42
C LEU A 46 33.26 -6.43 23.82
N ALA A 47 32.61 -6.97 24.84
CA ALA A 47 32.54 -6.40 26.19
C ALA A 47 32.19 -4.88 26.16
N LEU A 48 31.30 -4.49 25.26
CA LEU A 48 30.96 -3.09 25.00
C LEU A 48 29.49 -2.81 25.39
N GLU A 49 29.29 -1.73 26.13
CA GLU A 49 27.98 -1.08 26.29
C GLU A 49 28.01 0.30 25.62
N LEU A 50 27.00 0.57 24.81
CA LEU A 50 26.79 1.86 24.17
C LEU A 50 25.55 2.53 24.77
N PRO A 51 25.70 3.57 25.61
CA PRO A 51 24.58 4.41 26.00
C PRO A 51 24.17 5.31 24.84
N ALA A 52 22.85 5.52 24.67
CA ALA A 52 22.35 6.43 23.66
C ALA A 52 22.69 7.88 24.01
N GLN A 53 23.14 8.64 23.02
CA GLN A 53 23.37 10.07 23.14
C GLN A 53 22.03 10.81 23.21
N LYS A 54 22.08 12.04 23.79
CA LYS A 54 20.91 12.93 23.88
C LYS A 54 20.34 13.20 22.49
N GLY A 55 19.02 13.05 22.35
CA GLY A 55 18.33 13.20 21.08
C GLY A 55 17.97 11.87 20.41
N PHE A 56 18.55 10.75 20.83
CA PHE A 56 18.18 9.45 20.29
C PHE A 56 16.69 9.15 20.50
N SER A 57 16.03 8.82 19.41
CA SER A 57 14.63 8.38 19.39
C SER A 57 14.41 7.30 18.32
N VAL A 58 13.28 6.63 18.42
CA VAL A 58 12.88 5.59 17.47
C VAL A 58 11.53 5.94 16.88
N ILE A 59 11.41 5.85 15.56
CA ILE A 59 10.16 5.90 14.83
C ILE A 59 9.98 4.53 14.15
N ALA A 60 8.78 3.99 14.23
CA ALA A 60 8.49 2.71 13.57
C ALA A 60 7.17 2.78 12.80
N THR A 61 7.12 2.05 11.68
CA THR A 61 5.88 1.79 10.96
C THR A 61 5.42 0.35 11.23
N ALA A 62 4.12 0.14 11.26
CA ALA A 62 3.51 -1.17 11.37
C ALA A 62 2.24 -1.22 10.53
N ASN A 63 2.02 -2.32 9.82
CA ASN A 63 0.77 -2.58 9.15
C ASN A 63 -0.08 -3.52 10.02
N THR A 64 -1.21 -3.02 10.52
CA THR A 64 -2.08 -3.79 11.42
C THR A 64 -3.09 -4.66 10.67
N ARG A 65 -3.19 -4.52 9.35
CA ARG A 65 -4.18 -5.22 8.51
C ARG A 65 -3.62 -6.44 7.78
N ASP A 66 -2.31 -6.62 7.75
CA ASP A 66 -1.70 -7.77 7.06
C ASP A 66 -1.96 -9.05 7.85
N LYS A 67 -2.57 -10.02 7.20
CA LYS A 67 -2.74 -11.37 7.76
C LYS A 67 -1.39 -12.10 7.75
N GLY A 68 -1.04 -12.78 8.84
CA GLY A 68 0.20 -13.56 8.94
C GLY A 68 1.41 -12.77 9.46
N VAL A 69 1.21 -11.56 9.94
CA VAL A 69 2.23 -10.78 10.64
C VAL A 69 2.21 -11.12 12.13
N ASN A 70 3.39 -11.23 12.74
CA ASN A 70 3.48 -11.35 14.19
C ASN A 70 2.86 -10.10 14.83
N GLU A 71 1.95 -10.29 15.79
CA GLU A 71 1.46 -9.15 16.54
C GLU A 71 2.61 -8.52 17.33
N MET A 72 2.70 -7.19 17.29
CA MET A 72 3.58 -6.46 18.20
C MET A 72 3.25 -6.85 19.65
N SER A 73 4.26 -7.26 20.42
CA SER A 73 4.07 -7.59 21.82
C SER A 73 3.46 -6.41 22.61
N ALA A 74 2.64 -6.70 23.59
CA ALA A 74 2.05 -5.67 24.45
C ALA A 74 3.13 -4.84 25.16
N ALA A 75 4.26 -5.45 25.45
CA ALA A 75 5.41 -4.79 26.06
C ALA A 75 6.03 -3.75 25.12
N LEU A 76 6.18 -4.09 23.83
CA LEU A 76 6.70 -3.16 22.82
C LEU A 76 5.69 -2.04 22.54
N LYS A 77 4.39 -2.36 22.37
CA LYS A 77 3.32 -1.37 22.17
C LYS A 77 3.31 -0.27 23.24
N ARG A 78 3.55 -0.64 24.52
CA ARG A 78 3.57 0.34 25.63
C ARG A 78 4.73 1.33 25.58
N ARG A 79 5.73 1.11 24.75
CA ARG A 79 6.92 1.98 24.62
C ARG A 79 6.83 2.94 23.45
N PHE A 80 5.80 2.81 22.63
CA PHE A 80 5.51 3.70 21.53
C PHE A 80 4.28 4.56 21.81
N ASN A 81 4.34 5.80 21.35
CA ASN A 81 3.15 6.60 21.15
C ASN A 81 2.56 6.24 19.79
N ILE A 82 1.43 5.52 19.78
CA ILE A 82 0.84 4.95 18.58
C ILE A 82 -0.08 5.97 17.90
N VAL A 83 0.19 6.24 16.64
CA VAL A 83 -0.67 7.07 15.78
C VAL A 83 -1.20 6.19 14.66
N ILE A 84 -2.52 6.14 14.52
CA ILE A 84 -3.18 5.43 13.42
C ILE A 84 -3.43 6.41 12.30
N LEU A 85 -2.86 6.13 11.12
CA LEU A 85 -3.09 6.90 9.91
C LEU A 85 -4.27 6.27 9.14
N PRO A 86 -5.43 6.93 9.08
CA PRO A 86 -6.54 6.44 8.26
C PRO A 86 -6.22 6.62 6.77
N PRO A 87 -6.88 5.84 5.88
CA PRO A 87 -6.85 6.14 4.45
C PRO A 87 -7.50 7.51 4.18
N PRO A 88 -7.24 8.15 3.02
CA PRO A 88 -7.86 9.42 2.66
C PRO A 88 -9.39 9.34 2.79
N SER A 89 -9.99 10.32 3.47
CA SER A 89 -11.43 10.31 3.78
C SER A 89 -12.29 10.58 2.55
N ASP A 90 -11.85 11.49 1.70
CA ASP A 90 -12.58 11.90 0.50
C ASP A 90 -11.88 11.44 -0.79
N MET A 91 -12.67 11.41 -1.87
CA MET A 91 -12.25 10.95 -3.19
C MET A 91 -11.22 11.89 -3.82
N SER A 92 -11.41 13.21 -3.68
CA SER A 92 -10.54 14.20 -4.31
C SER A 92 -9.12 14.13 -3.74
N THR A 93 -8.98 14.05 -2.42
CA THR A 93 -7.68 13.88 -1.75
C THR A 93 -7.00 12.57 -2.17
N GLU A 94 -7.75 11.46 -2.28
CA GLU A 94 -7.16 10.18 -2.73
C GLU A 94 -6.67 10.28 -4.18
N MET A 95 -7.45 10.88 -5.08
CA MET A 95 -7.06 11.11 -6.47
C MET A 95 -5.82 12.00 -6.59
N GLU A 96 -5.73 13.09 -5.82
CA GLU A 96 -4.55 13.98 -5.81
C GLU A 96 -3.29 13.23 -5.37
N ILE A 97 -3.39 12.43 -4.30
CA ILE A 97 -2.27 11.60 -3.82
C ILE A 97 -1.84 10.61 -4.90
N VAL A 98 -2.79 9.89 -5.49
CA VAL A 98 -2.53 8.90 -6.54
C VAL A 98 -1.85 9.56 -7.73
N LYS A 99 -2.40 10.67 -8.25
CA LYS A 99 -1.83 11.43 -9.38
C LYS A 99 -0.40 11.86 -9.11
N SER A 100 -0.19 12.60 -8.03
CA SER A 100 1.14 13.12 -7.67
C SER A 100 2.17 12.01 -7.55
N ARG A 101 1.80 10.86 -6.97
CA ARG A 101 2.71 9.73 -6.80
C ARG A 101 2.97 8.96 -8.08
N VAL A 102 1.96 8.81 -8.93
CA VAL A 102 2.12 8.20 -10.26
C VAL A 102 3.05 9.05 -11.12
N GLU A 103 2.90 10.39 -11.12
CA GLU A 103 3.79 11.31 -11.82
C GLU A 103 5.25 11.18 -11.36
N GLN A 104 5.48 11.16 -10.04
CA GLN A 104 6.81 10.97 -9.47
C GLN A 104 7.43 9.62 -9.88
N LEU A 105 6.62 8.55 -9.81
CA LEU A 105 7.08 7.21 -10.16
C LEU A 105 7.36 7.08 -11.65
N ALA A 106 6.50 7.65 -12.50
CA ALA A 106 6.69 7.69 -13.94
C ALA A 106 7.99 8.39 -14.32
N GLY A 107 8.29 9.52 -13.69
CA GLY A 107 9.55 10.25 -13.90
C GLY A 107 10.78 9.45 -13.43
N SER A 108 10.70 8.77 -12.27
CA SER A 108 11.81 7.98 -11.74
C SER A 108 12.09 6.70 -12.54
N LEU A 109 11.07 6.13 -13.18
CA LEU A 109 11.15 4.93 -14.03
C LEU A 109 11.30 5.24 -15.52
N GLU A 110 11.35 6.53 -15.89
CA GLU A 110 11.43 6.99 -17.28
C GLU A 110 10.35 6.37 -18.20
N LEU A 111 9.12 6.27 -17.65
CA LEU A 111 8.01 5.67 -18.41
C LEU A 111 7.66 6.52 -19.63
N ARG A 112 7.50 5.86 -20.78
CA ARG A 112 7.23 6.52 -22.07
C ARG A 112 5.75 6.82 -22.34
N ALA A 113 4.89 6.65 -21.33
CA ALA A 113 3.46 6.92 -21.43
C ALA A 113 3.11 8.30 -20.87
N GLY A 114 2.03 8.88 -21.38
CA GLY A 114 1.43 10.08 -20.83
C GLY A 114 0.88 9.85 -19.42
N ILE A 115 0.82 10.92 -18.63
CA ILE A 115 0.21 10.89 -17.29
C ILE A 115 -1.28 10.53 -17.41
N PRO A 116 -1.81 9.66 -16.54
CA PRO A 116 -3.20 9.25 -16.60
C PRO A 116 -4.17 10.44 -16.50
N HIS A 117 -5.15 10.50 -17.39
CA HIS A 117 -6.24 11.47 -17.29
C HIS A 117 -7.03 11.29 -15.99
N ASP A 118 -7.64 12.37 -15.50
CA ASP A 118 -8.44 12.35 -14.27
C ASP A 118 -9.53 11.28 -14.27
N GLU A 119 -10.12 11.01 -15.41
CA GLU A 119 -11.14 9.96 -15.56
C GLU A 119 -10.59 8.56 -15.27
N VAL A 120 -9.36 8.26 -15.70
CA VAL A 120 -8.72 6.97 -15.44
C VAL A 120 -8.41 6.81 -13.96
N VAL A 121 -7.87 7.87 -13.33
CA VAL A 121 -7.60 7.89 -11.88
C VAL A 121 -8.89 7.74 -11.08
N GLU A 122 -9.95 8.45 -11.47
CA GLU A 122 -11.28 8.37 -10.87
C GLU A 122 -11.84 6.94 -10.93
N LYS A 123 -11.76 6.28 -12.08
CA LYS A 123 -12.22 4.88 -12.24
C LYS A 123 -11.49 3.95 -11.27
N VAL A 124 -10.17 4.03 -11.19
CA VAL A 124 -9.37 3.17 -10.28
C VAL A 124 -9.71 3.45 -8.82
N CYS A 125 -9.69 4.70 -8.40
CA CYS A 125 -10.02 5.08 -7.02
C CYS A 125 -11.44 4.66 -6.65
N THR A 126 -12.41 4.81 -7.56
CA THR A 126 -13.79 4.37 -7.36
C THR A 126 -13.88 2.87 -7.10
N ILE A 127 -13.31 2.05 -7.98
CA ILE A 127 -13.30 0.58 -7.86
C ILE A 127 -12.68 0.18 -6.51
N PHE A 128 -11.52 0.75 -6.19
CA PHE A 128 -10.81 0.42 -4.97
C PHE A 128 -11.57 0.79 -3.70
N ARG A 129 -12.17 1.98 -3.68
CA ARG A 129 -12.97 2.42 -2.51
C ARG A 129 -14.20 1.54 -2.31
N GLU A 130 -14.89 1.17 -3.36
CA GLU A 130 -16.10 0.36 -3.29
C GLU A 130 -15.80 -1.08 -2.86
N LEU A 131 -14.80 -1.71 -3.46
CA LEU A 131 -14.38 -3.06 -3.09
C LEU A 131 -13.75 -3.10 -1.69
N ARG A 132 -13.08 -2.04 -1.25
CA ARG A 132 -12.53 -1.91 0.09
C ARG A 132 -13.61 -1.65 1.14
N GLY A 133 -14.58 -0.82 0.79
CA GLY A 133 -15.66 -0.39 1.68
C GLY A 133 -16.86 -1.34 1.71
N GLY A 134 -16.98 -2.24 0.75
CA GLY A 134 -18.12 -3.16 0.65
C GLY A 134 -19.43 -2.48 0.23
N MET A 135 -19.35 -1.29 -0.35
CA MET A 135 -20.53 -0.49 -0.74
C MET A 135 -20.17 0.42 -1.92
N THR A 136 -21.11 0.63 -2.84
CA THR A 136 -20.95 1.64 -3.89
C THR A 136 -20.85 3.05 -3.29
N LEU A 137 -20.13 3.98 -3.96
CA LEU A 137 -19.92 5.34 -3.44
C LEU A 137 -21.22 6.11 -3.22
N ASP A 138 -22.28 5.80 -3.98
CA ASP A 138 -23.60 6.39 -3.80
C ASP A 138 -24.42 5.75 -2.66
N GLY A 139 -23.86 4.74 -1.98
CA GLY A 139 -24.48 4.03 -0.86
C GLY A 139 -25.66 3.13 -1.22
N ARG A 140 -25.95 2.93 -2.52
CA ARG A 140 -27.17 2.24 -2.96
C ARG A 140 -27.03 0.73 -3.02
N GLN A 141 -25.83 0.22 -3.24
CA GLN A 141 -25.61 -1.21 -3.45
C GLN A 141 -24.46 -1.73 -2.60
N LYS A 142 -24.69 -2.86 -1.92
CA LYS A 142 -23.64 -3.61 -1.25
C LYS A 142 -22.78 -4.31 -2.29
N VAL A 143 -21.47 -4.29 -2.06
CA VAL A 143 -20.46 -4.91 -2.87
C VAL A 143 -19.75 -5.93 -2.00
N LYS A 144 -19.44 -7.11 -2.52
CA LYS A 144 -18.62 -8.08 -1.81
C LYS A 144 -17.18 -7.56 -1.75
N PRO A 145 -16.61 -7.33 -0.57
CA PRO A 145 -15.25 -6.83 -0.45
C PRO A 145 -14.24 -7.82 -1.04
N SER A 146 -13.19 -7.31 -1.68
CA SER A 146 -12.03 -8.12 -2.05
C SER A 146 -11.29 -8.61 -0.80
N SER A 147 -10.61 -9.76 -0.90
CA SER A 147 -9.71 -10.26 0.15
C SER A 147 -8.46 -9.40 0.31
N GLY A 148 -8.09 -8.65 -0.72
CA GLY A 148 -6.98 -7.70 -0.74
C GLY A 148 -7.30 -6.39 -0.01
N VAL A 149 -6.25 -5.65 0.32
CA VAL A 149 -6.37 -4.36 1.04
C VAL A 149 -6.89 -3.25 0.12
N LEU A 150 -6.58 -3.32 -1.18
CA LEU A 150 -6.88 -2.31 -2.20
C LEU A 150 -6.51 -0.90 -1.71
N SER A 151 -5.26 -0.77 -1.28
CA SER A 151 -4.70 0.46 -0.72
C SER A 151 -4.46 1.52 -1.80
N THR A 152 -4.32 2.77 -1.38
CA THR A 152 -3.90 3.86 -2.27
C THR A 152 -2.54 3.57 -2.94
N ALA A 153 -1.64 2.86 -2.25
CA ALA A 153 -0.36 2.43 -2.82
C ALA A 153 -0.54 1.41 -3.95
N GLU A 154 -1.49 0.48 -3.83
CA GLU A 154 -1.81 -0.47 -4.90
C GLU A 154 -2.45 0.24 -6.09
N ALA A 155 -3.29 1.28 -5.89
CA ALA A 155 -3.82 2.11 -6.97
C ALA A 155 -2.71 2.83 -7.74
N ILE A 156 -1.70 3.35 -7.04
CA ILE A 156 -0.51 3.98 -7.65
C ILE A 156 0.26 2.95 -8.48
N SER A 157 0.54 1.78 -7.92
CA SER A 157 1.27 0.69 -8.62
C SER A 157 0.51 0.19 -9.84
N LEU A 158 -0.81 0.08 -9.75
CA LEU A 158 -1.68 -0.32 -10.86
C LEU A 158 -1.57 0.68 -12.02
N LEU A 159 -1.72 1.97 -11.74
CA LEU A 159 -1.63 3.01 -12.78
C LEU A 159 -0.23 3.10 -13.39
N ALA A 160 0.82 3.00 -12.59
CA ALA A 160 2.19 2.94 -13.10
C ALA A 160 2.41 1.71 -14.00
N GLY A 161 1.85 0.55 -13.63
CA GLY A 161 1.85 -0.66 -14.45
C GLY A 161 1.11 -0.48 -15.78
N SER A 162 -0.08 0.14 -15.76
CA SER A 162 -0.84 0.47 -16.97
C SER A 162 -0.07 1.43 -17.88
N MET A 163 0.62 2.43 -17.31
CA MET A 163 1.51 3.32 -18.07
C MET A 163 2.68 2.55 -18.72
N ALA A 164 3.28 1.62 -17.98
CA ALA A 164 4.38 0.80 -18.52
C ALA A 164 3.92 -0.06 -19.69
N LEU A 165 2.71 -0.64 -19.62
CA LEU A 165 2.10 -1.40 -20.72
C LEU A 165 1.85 -0.49 -21.92
N ALA A 166 1.16 0.63 -21.73
CA ALA A 166 0.84 1.59 -22.77
C ALA A 166 2.11 2.15 -23.49
N GLY A 167 3.17 2.45 -22.70
CA GLY A 167 4.42 2.99 -23.24
C GLY A 167 5.31 1.95 -23.93
N SER A 168 5.21 0.66 -23.54
CA SER A 168 6.07 -0.40 -24.10
C SER A 168 5.41 -1.15 -25.25
N PHE A 169 4.10 -1.31 -25.24
CA PHE A 169 3.34 -2.14 -26.19
C PHE A 169 2.26 -1.36 -26.94
N GLY A 170 1.94 -0.14 -26.50
CA GLY A 170 0.94 0.73 -27.09
C GLY A 170 1.53 2.00 -27.71
N ASN A 171 0.69 3.01 -27.84
CA ASN A 171 1.01 4.34 -28.37
C ASN A 171 1.40 5.36 -27.27
N GLY A 172 1.50 4.94 -26.02
CA GLY A 172 1.80 5.80 -24.87
C GLY A 172 0.56 6.36 -24.17
N GLU A 173 -0.66 6.04 -24.62
CA GLU A 173 -1.92 6.37 -23.95
C GLU A 173 -2.50 5.13 -23.30
N ILE A 174 -2.91 5.24 -22.02
CA ILE A 174 -3.53 4.13 -21.28
C ILE A 174 -4.89 3.82 -21.90
N THR A 175 -5.04 2.61 -22.42
CA THR A 175 -6.30 2.10 -22.95
C THR A 175 -7.13 1.41 -21.85
N ASP A 176 -8.41 1.17 -22.13
CA ASP A 176 -9.26 0.36 -21.24
C ASP A 176 -8.71 -1.08 -21.07
N TYR A 177 -8.01 -1.63 -22.07
CA TYR A 177 -7.35 -2.92 -22.00
C TYR A 177 -6.15 -2.90 -21.03
N ASP A 178 -5.27 -1.90 -21.10
CA ASP A 178 -4.13 -1.76 -20.20
C ASP A 178 -4.61 -1.68 -18.74
N LEU A 179 -5.67 -0.88 -18.54
CA LEU A 179 -6.27 -0.70 -17.22
C LEU A 179 -6.94 -1.98 -16.71
N ALA A 180 -7.67 -2.69 -17.57
CA ALA A 180 -8.32 -3.95 -17.22
C ALA A 180 -7.32 -5.03 -16.83
N SER A 181 -6.22 -5.15 -17.61
CA SER A 181 -5.14 -6.10 -17.33
C SER A 181 -4.50 -5.86 -15.97
N ALA A 182 -4.24 -4.58 -15.63
CA ALA A 182 -3.69 -4.21 -14.33
C ALA A 182 -4.70 -4.42 -13.19
N LEU A 183 -6.01 -4.12 -13.41
CA LEU A 183 -7.08 -4.32 -12.44
C LEU A 183 -7.26 -5.79 -12.08
N GLN A 184 -7.23 -6.68 -13.06
CA GLN A 184 -7.37 -8.13 -12.82
C GLN A 184 -6.35 -8.60 -11.78
N GLY A 185 -5.08 -8.30 -11.97
CA GLY A 185 -4.01 -8.69 -11.05
C GLY A 185 -4.02 -7.94 -9.71
N ALA A 186 -4.62 -6.75 -9.64
CA ALA A 186 -4.72 -5.99 -8.40
C ALA A 186 -5.89 -6.44 -7.53
N VAL A 187 -7.04 -6.75 -8.13
CA VAL A 187 -8.28 -7.07 -7.42
C VAL A 187 -8.38 -8.56 -7.10
N VAL A 188 -8.00 -9.42 -8.03
CA VAL A 188 -8.08 -10.88 -7.87
C VAL A 188 -6.73 -11.38 -7.38
N LYS A 189 -6.58 -11.51 -6.07
CA LYS A 189 -5.38 -12.07 -5.42
C LYS A 189 -5.52 -13.56 -5.12
N ASP A 190 -6.74 -14.01 -4.91
CA ASP A 190 -7.13 -15.38 -4.63
C ASP A 190 -8.34 -15.70 -5.52
N GLU A 191 -8.14 -16.50 -6.56
CA GLU A 191 -9.18 -16.77 -7.57
C GLU A 191 -10.46 -17.32 -6.94
N ASP A 192 -10.33 -18.22 -5.97
CA ASP A 192 -11.49 -18.84 -5.31
C ASP A 192 -12.32 -17.85 -4.49
N LYS A 193 -11.66 -16.82 -3.92
CA LYS A 193 -12.34 -15.83 -3.06
C LYS A 193 -12.74 -14.57 -3.81
N ASP A 194 -11.82 -14.06 -4.64
CA ASP A 194 -11.98 -12.75 -5.27
C ASP A 194 -12.62 -12.84 -6.65
N GLY A 195 -12.40 -13.94 -7.39
CA GLY A 195 -12.90 -14.10 -8.76
C GLY A 195 -14.40 -13.94 -8.87
N LEU A 196 -15.17 -14.61 -7.98
CA LEU A 196 -16.62 -14.47 -7.96
C LEU A 196 -17.06 -13.05 -7.56
N ALA A 197 -16.41 -12.47 -6.56
CA ALA A 197 -16.71 -11.10 -6.09
C ALA A 197 -16.45 -10.08 -7.20
N TRP A 198 -15.36 -10.25 -7.95
CA TRP A 198 -15.03 -9.41 -9.09
C TRP A 198 -16.07 -9.54 -10.22
N LYS A 199 -16.46 -10.77 -10.59
CA LYS A 199 -17.52 -11.01 -11.57
C LYS A 199 -18.84 -10.35 -11.18
N GLU A 200 -19.24 -10.49 -9.92
CA GLU A 200 -20.44 -9.82 -9.40
C GLU A 200 -20.36 -8.30 -9.47
N TYR A 201 -19.19 -7.72 -9.16
CA TYR A 201 -18.96 -6.29 -9.25
C TYR A 201 -19.06 -5.80 -10.70
N LEU A 202 -18.44 -6.50 -11.65
CA LEU A 202 -18.50 -6.17 -13.07
C LEU A 202 -19.95 -6.14 -13.59
N GLU A 203 -20.72 -7.20 -13.34
CA GLU A 203 -22.09 -7.33 -13.87
C GLU A 203 -23.12 -6.45 -13.14
N ASN A 204 -22.99 -6.30 -11.84
CA ASN A 204 -24.00 -5.62 -11.02
C ASN A 204 -23.73 -4.13 -10.81
N VAL A 205 -22.47 -3.70 -10.86
CA VAL A 205 -22.06 -2.32 -10.60
C VAL A 205 -21.51 -1.66 -11.86
N MET A 206 -20.36 -2.14 -12.36
CA MET A 206 -19.62 -1.47 -13.44
C MET A 206 -20.46 -1.36 -14.72
N LYS A 207 -21.10 -2.43 -15.15
CA LYS A 207 -21.97 -2.49 -16.33
C LYS A 207 -23.09 -1.44 -16.32
N LYS A 208 -23.59 -1.07 -15.15
CA LYS A 208 -24.72 -0.16 -14.97
C LYS A 208 -24.32 1.31 -14.87
N ARG A 209 -23.03 1.64 -14.89
CA ARG A 209 -22.53 3.03 -14.72
C ARG A 209 -22.56 3.90 -15.97
N GLY A 210 -23.06 3.38 -17.09
CA GLY A 210 -23.21 4.16 -18.32
C GLY A 210 -21.98 4.10 -19.25
N SER A 211 -22.01 4.91 -20.31
CA SER A 211 -21.09 4.80 -21.45
C SER A 211 -19.62 4.95 -21.10
N ARG A 212 -19.25 5.84 -20.16
CA ARG A 212 -17.86 6.07 -19.71
C ARG A 212 -17.18 4.82 -19.15
N TRP A 213 -17.95 3.85 -18.63
CA TRP A 213 -17.47 2.63 -18.01
C TRP A 213 -17.54 1.40 -18.92
N LEU A 214 -18.26 1.53 -20.05
CA LEU A 214 -18.60 0.39 -20.90
C LEU A 214 -17.37 -0.25 -21.56
N GLY A 215 -16.38 0.56 -21.97
CA GLY A 215 -15.12 0.07 -22.52
C GLY A 215 -14.37 -0.78 -21.48
N LEU A 216 -14.07 -0.20 -20.33
CA LEU A 216 -13.39 -0.88 -19.24
C LEU A 216 -14.14 -2.14 -18.77
N TYR A 217 -15.47 -2.09 -18.68
CA TYR A 217 -16.29 -3.26 -18.33
C TYR A 217 -16.09 -4.41 -19.33
N LYS A 218 -16.10 -4.12 -20.64
CA LYS A 218 -15.92 -5.14 -21.69
C LYS A 218 -14.55 -5.82 -21.59
N GLU A 219 -13.48 -5.02 -21.49
CA GLU A 219 -12.12 -5.53 -21.36
C GLU A 219 -11.94 -6.39 -20.09
N CYS A 220 -12.41 -5.88 -18.92
CA CYS A 220 -12.39 -6.66 -17.69
C CYS A 220 -13.17 -7.97 -17.78
N LYS A 221 -14.29 -7.99 -18.50
CA LYS A 221 -15.10 -9.19 -18.68
C LYS A 221 -14.42 -10.22 -19.57
N GLU A 222 -13.75 -9.78 -20.65
CA GLU A 222 -13.02 -10.66 -21.56
C GLU A 222 -11.83 -11.33 -20.87
N LEU A 223 -11.08 -10.58 -20.05
CA LEU A 223 -9.95 -11.10 -19.28
C LEU A 223 -10.36 -12.05 -18.14
N ASN A 224 -11.63 -12.08 -17.78
CA ASN A 224 -12.14 -12.87 -16.65
C ASN A 224 -12.94 -14.11 -17.11
N GLN A 225 -12.82 -14.51 -18.38
CA GLN A 225 -13.36 -15.75 -18.92
C GLN A 225 -12.38 -16.90 -18.76
#